data_5397e2c82fbaf750ac811a0aa3042516
#
_entry.id   5397e2c82fbaf750ac811a0aa3042516
#
_cell.length_a   1.000
_cell.length_b   1.000
_cell.length_c   1.000
_cell.angle_alpha   90.00
_cell.angle_beta   90.00
_cell.angle_gamma   90.00
#
_symmetry.space_group_name_H-M   'P 1'
#
loop_
_entity.id
_entity.type
_entity.pdbx_description
1 polymer ?
#
loop_
_entity_poly.entity_id
_entity_poly.type
_entity_poly.pdbx_seq_one_letter_code
_entity_poly.pdbx_strand_id
1 'polypeptide(L)'
;MLNQELNKLAATLSPTDPIPADPYLLTPKEEERAVAYAVEQAKKFMAWKMRRVLKTHEEIEFKLSQVNWEERIDRQKVLNLANTAKNQQIWQISQRQADKERELLRLKELSQYWGYGRIYKLIKYNSFHLFGKVLDETQDNMPALKALCFFLARDDRFATDLGFDRLKGLLIRGPTGTGKTHLVRCAEDNGLNPILTLSMLEITDKVEEDGSYKIDMDGKKIIYLDDVGTEEAEVKHFGTIKLWFKNFIEKSYLKSKCYNHIIITTNLNFKGLEDHYGVRVASRMREMFNVVDLTGEDRRKQK
;
A
#
# COMPACT_ATOMS: atom_id res chain seq x y z
N MET A 1 9.39 -9.48 -22.27
CA MET A 1 10.48 -10.41 -21.94
C MET A 1 11.72 -9.69 -21.40
N LEU A 2 12.31 -8.72 -22.10
CA LEU A 2 13.55 -8.04 -21.67
C LEU A 2 13.43 -7.37 -20.28
N ASN A 3 12.32 -6.66 -20.00
CA ASN A 3 12.08 -6.01 -18.69
C ASN A 3 11.88 -7.00 -17.52
N GLN A 4 11.37 -8.21 -17.80
CA GLN A 4 11.26 -9.25 -16.76
C GLN A 4 12.63 -9.88 -16.45
N GLU A 5 13.50 -10.01 -17.44
CA GLU A 5 14.86 -10.50 -17.25
C GLU A 5 15.75 -9.47 -16.54
N LEU A 6 15.62 -8.19 -16.89
CA LEU A 6 16.32 -7.10 -16.19
C LEU A 6 15.93 -7.02 -14.70
N ASN A 7 14.66 -7.16 -14.37
CA ASN A 7 14.19 -7.17 -12.99
C ASN A 7 14.67 -8.40 -12.19
N LYS A 8 14.81 -9.56 -12.85
CA LYS A 8 15.42 -10.75 -12.23
C LYS A 8 16.91 -10.57 -12.00
N LEU A 9 17.62 -9.98 -12.95
CA LEU A 9 19.04 -9.67 -12.82
C LEU A 9 19.28 -8.67 -11.68
N ALA A 10 18.46 -7.62 -11.60
CA ALA A 10 18.53 -6.64 -10.53
C ALA A 10 18.31 -7.26 -9.13
N ALA A 11 17.45 -8.28 -9.02
CA ALA A 11 17.19 -8.98 -7.75
C ALA A 11 18.39 -9.82 -7.28
N THR A 12 19.39 -10.11 -8.12
CA THR A 12 20.61 -10.82 -7.73
C THR A 12 21.68 -9.88 -7.15
N LEU A 13 21.52 -8.57 -7.35
CA LEU A 13 22.44 -7.55 -6.85
C LEU A 13 22.08 -7.24 -5.39
N SER A 14 23.01 -7.43 -4.46
CA SER A 14 22.76 -7.21 -3.04
C SER A 14 22.93 -5.72 -2.67
N PRO A 15 22.03 -5.13 -1.92
CA PRO A 15 22.18 -3.75 -1.43
C PRO A 15 23.24 -3.61 -0.30
N THR A 16 23.82 -4.72 0.17
CA THR A 16 24.79 -4.74 1.29
C THR A 16 26.25 -4.75 0.85
N ASP A 17 26.53 -4.77 -0.46
CA ASP A 17 27.91 -4.71 -0.96
C ASP A 17 28.48 -3.28 -0.80
N PRO A 18 29.81 -3.11 -0.62
CA PRO A 18 30.41 -1.78 -0.43
C PRO A 18 30.09 -0.87 -1.63
N ILE A 19 29.61 0.34 -1.32
CA ILE A 19 29.25 1.34 -2.33
C ILE A 19 30.49 1.67 -3.15
N PRO A 20 30.49 1.49 -4.49
CA PRO A 20 31.61 1.86 -5.33
C PRO A 20 31.81 3.38 -5.34
N ALA A 21 33.00 3.85 -5.73
CA ALA A 21 33.29 5.27 -5.90
C ALA A 21 32.32 5.95 -6.88
N ASP A 22 31.79 5.19 -7.85
CA ASP A 22 30.65 5.56 -8.69
C ASP A 22 29.48 4.60 -8.40
N PRO A 23 28.39 5.07 -7.76
CA PRO A 23 27.25 4.23 -7.42
C PRO A 23 26.54 3.64 -8.64
N TYR A 24 26.80 4.17 -9.83
CA TYR A 24 26.19 3.69 -11.08
C TYR A 24 26.98 2.56 -11.76
N LEU A 25 28.18 2.22 -11.25
CA LEU A 25 28.98 1.10 -11.76
C LEU A 25 28.82 -0.14 -10.87
N LEU A 26 28.96 -1.31 -11.47
CA LEU A 26 29.01 -2.57 -10.73
C LEU A 26 30.33 -2.67 -9.96
N THR A 27 30.24 -3.21 -8.74
CA THR A 27 31.42 -3.67 -8.01
C THR A 27 31.92 -4.98 -8.64
N PRO A 28 33.21 -5.35 -8.45
CA PRO A 28 33.72 -6.64 -8.95
C PRO A 28 32.91 -7.85 -8.52
N LYS A 29 32.38 -7.83 -7.29
CA LYS A 29 31.53 -8.88 -6.74
C LYS A 29 30.14 -8.94 -7.39
N GLU A 30 29.56 -7.79 -7.72
CA GLU A 30 28.31 -7.71 -8.47
C GLU A 30 28.51 -8.18 -9.92
N GLU A 31 29.65 -7.88 -10.53
CA GLU A 31 30.01 -8.39 -11.86
C GLU A 31 30.07 -9.92 -11.89
N GLU A 32 30.78 -10.53 -10.93
CA GLU A 32 30.86 -11.99 -10.80
C GLU A 32 29.48 -12.63 -10.63
N ARG A 33 28.64 -12.03 -9.79
CA ARG A 33 27.24 -12.51 -9.58
C ARG A 33 26.41 -12.39 -10.85
N ALA A 34 26.54 -11.30 -11.60
CA ALA A 34 25.82 -11.10 -12.86
C ALA A 34 26.23 -12.14 -13.92
N VAL A 35 27.52 -12.42 -14.03
CA VAL A 35 28.04 -13.45 -14.94
C VAL A 35 27.58 -14.85 -14.50
N ALA A 36 27.69 -15.18 -13.22
CA ALA A 36 27.23 -16.47 -12.69
C ALA A 36 25.72 -16.69 -12.94
N TYR A 37 24.92 -15.66 -12.73
CA TYR A 37 23.47 -15.71 -13.02
C TYR A 37 23.22 -15.95 -14.53
N ALA A 38 23.92 -15.25 -15.41
CA ALA A 38 23.77 -15.43 -16.85
C ALA A 38 24.15 -16.85 -17.31
N VAL A 39 25.21 -17.42 -16.73
CA VAL A 39 25.60 -18.83 -16.95
C VAL A 39 24.48 -19.77 -16.53
N GLU A 40 23.92 -19.57 -15.36
CA GLU A 40 22.82 -20.40 -14.85
C GLU A 40 21.58 -20.33 -15.75
N GLN A 41 21.19 -19.15 -16.22
CA GLN A 41 20.06 -19.00 -17.14
C GLN A 41 20.33 -19.64 -18.50
N ALA A 42 21.56 -19.51 -19.02
CA ALA A 42 21.96 -20.16 -20.26
C ALA A 42 21.91 -21.71 -20.15
N LYS A 43 22.36 -22.26 -19.01
CA LYS A 43 22.24 -23.70 -18.71
C LYS A 43 20.78 -24.15 -18.69
N LYS A 44 19.91 -23.44 -17.97
CA LYS A 44 18.47 -23.72 -17.90
C LYS A 44 17.82 -23.69 -19.28
N PHE A 45 18.14 -22.69 -20.09
CA PHE A 45 17.61 -22.58 -21.46
C PHE A 45 18.08 -23.71 -22.37
N MET A 46 19.37 -24.07 -22.32
CA MET A 46 19.88 -25.21 -23.07
C MET A 46 19.29 -26.55 -22.60
N ALA A 47 19.16 -26.76 -21.29
CA ALA A 47 18.48 -27.95 -20.76
C ALA A 47 17.04 -28.06 -21.27
N TRP A 48 16.30 -26.93 -21.29
CA TRP A 48 14.94 -26.89 -21.83
C TRP A 48 14.90 -27.26 -23.33
N LYS A 49 15.86 -26.75 -24.14
CA LYS A 49 15.98 -27.15 -25.56
C LYS A 49 16.32 -28.62 -25.72
N MET A 50 17.26 -29.12 -24.91
CA MET A 50 17.72 -30.51 -24.99
C MET A 50 16.64 -31.53 -24.58
N ARG A 51 15.74 -31.17 -23.64
CA ARG A 51 14.59 -32.01 -23.25
C ARG A 51 13.64 -32.39 -24.41
N ARG A 52 13.70 -31.61 -25.50
CA ARG A 52 12.92 -31.96 -26.73
C ARG A 52 13.57 -33.04 -27.57
N VAL A 53 14.86 -33.33 -27.34
CA VAL A 53 15.65 -34.26 -28.15
C VAL A 53 16.19 -35.42 -27.31
N LEU A 54 16.57 -35.18 -26.08
CA LEU A 54 17.17 -36.18 -25.18
C LEU A 54 16.12 -36.69 -24.18
N LYS A 55 16.21 -38.01 -23.90
CA LYS A 55 15.18 -38.71 -23.09
C LYS A 55 15.51 -38.73 -21.59
N THR A 56 16.78 -38.58 -21.19
CA THR A 56 17.20 -38.69 -19.80
C THR A 56 17.81 -37.40 -19.25
N HIS A 57 17.66 -37.22 -17.95
CA HIS A 57 18.27 -36.04 -17.25
C HIS A 57 19.79 -36.14 -17.26
N GLU A 58 20.32 -37.35 -17.11
CA GLU A 58 21.77 -37.60 -17.07
C GLU A 58 22.48 -37.26 -18.38
N GLU A 59 21.86 -37.57 -19.53
CA GLU A 59 22.39 -37.16 -20.84
C GLU A 59 22.43 -35.64 -21.01
N ILE A 60 21.44 -34.90 -20.46
CA ILE A 60 21.38 -33.45 -20.51
C ILE A 60 22.50 -32.86 -19.62
N GLU A 61 22.63 -33.32 -18.40
CA GLU A 61 23.66 -32.91 -17.44
C GLU A 61 25.06 -33.15 -18.02
N PHE A 62 25.31 -34.36 -18.59
CA PHE A 62 26.58 -34.67 -19.24
C PHE A 62 26.90 -33.71 -20.37
N LYS A 63 25.95 -33.41 -21.26
CA LYS A 63 26.17 -32.46 -22.37
C LYS A 63 26.38 -31.04 -21.89
N LEU A 64 25.70 -30.61 -20.84
CA LEU A 64 25.88 -29.28 -20.23
C LEU A 64 27.25 -29.14 -19.58
N SER A 65 27.80 -30.23 -19.00
CA SER A 65 29.16 -30.23 -18.42
C SER A 65 30.29 -30.07 -19.45
N GLN A 66 30.04 -30.44 -20.72
CA GLN A 66 30.98 -30.31 -21.82
C GLN A 66 31.03 -28.91 -22.44
N VAL A 67 30.20 -28.01 -22.02
CA VAL A 67 30.10 -26.64 -22.59
C VAL A 67 31.05 -25.71 -21.87
N ASN A 68 31.96 -25.06 -22.58
CA ASN A 68 32.74 -23.95 -22.07
C ASN A 68 31.84 -22.68 -22.00
N TRP A 69 31.30 -22.42 -20.81
CA TRP A 69 30.39 -21.30 -20.61
C TRP A 69 31.05 -19.94 -20.66
N GLU A 70 32.36 -19.83 -20.35
CA GLU A 70 33.11 -18.59 -20.40
C GLU A 70 33.23 -18.07 -21.83
N GLU A 71 33.43 -18.98 -22.79
CA GLU A 71 33.49 -18.62 -24.22
C GLU A 71 32.12 -18.35 -24.85
N ARG A 72 31.07 -18.93 -24.26
CA ARG A 72 29.72 -18.89 -24.82
C ARG A 72 28.88 -17.71 -24.34
N ILE A 73 29.31 -17.06 -23.28
CA ILE A 73 28.63 -15.89 -22.71
C ILE A 73 29.41 -14.64 -23.09
N ASP A 74 28.74 -13.73 -23.77
CA ASP A 74 29.28 -12.38 -24.01
C ASP A 74 29.26 -11.61 -22.66
N ARG A 75 30.40 -11.68 -21.97
CA ARG A 75 30.62 -11.05 -20.66
C ARG A 75 30.29 -9.56 -20.70
N GLN A 76 30.74 -8.84 -21.76
CA GLN A 76 30.48 -7.40 -21.85
C GLN A 76 29.01 -7.08 -21.98
N LYS A 77 28.27 -7.89 -22.72
CA LYS A 77 26.81 -7.73 -22.86
C LYS A 77 26.08 -7.99 -21.54
N VAL A 78 26.51 -9.00 -20.77
CA VAL A 78 25.95 -9.29 -19.44
C VAL A 78 26.21 -8.13 -18.49
N LEU A 79 27.42 -7.59 -18.43
CA LEU A 79 27.80 -6.47 -17.58
C LEU A 79 27.02 -5.20 -17.95
N ASN A 80 26.85 -4.92 -19.23
CA ASN A 80 26.06 -3.79 -19.70
C ASN A 80 24.58 -3.92 -19.28
N LEU A 81 24.00 -5.12 -19.36
CA LEU A 81 22.63 -5.38 -18.90
C LEU A 81 22.52 -5.23 -17.38
N ALA A 82 23.47 -5.75 -16.62
CA ALA A 82 23.51 -5.63 -15.15
C ALA A 82 23.66 -4.18 -14.70
N ASN A 83 24.55 -3.39 -15.34
CA ASN A 83 24.67 -1.95 -15.09
C ASN A 83 23.35 -1.22 -15.37
N THR A 84 22.70 -1.53 -16.50
CA THR A 84 21.40 -0.92 -16.84
C THR A 84 20.36 -1.24 -15.78
N ALA A 85 20.30 -2.48 -15.30
CA ALA A 85 19.36 -2.90 -14.26
C ALA A 85 19.65 -2.20 -12.92
N LYS A 86 20.92 -2.08 -12.51
CA LYS A 86 21.36 -1.35 -11.32
C LYS A 86 20.95 0.12 -11.39
N ASN A 87 21.24 0.78 -12.51
CA ASN A 87 20.90 2.18 -12.73
C ASN A 87 19.39 2.42 -12.69
N GLN A 88 18.59 1.51 -13.24
CA GLN A 88 17.13 1.57 -13.13
C GLN A 88 16.65 1.45 -11.68
N GLN A 89 17.25 0.56 -10.87
CA GLN A 89 16.93 0.46 -9.44
C GLN A 89 17.27 1.74 -8.68
N ILE A 90 18.48 2.28 -8.87
CA ILE A 90 18.92 3.54 -8.24
C ILE A 90 17.96 4.68 -8.61
N TRP A 91 17.63 4.79 -9.90
CA TRP A 91 16.68 5.80 -10.37
C TRP A 91 15.30 5.65 -9.73
N GLN A 92 14.76 4.42 -9.62
CA GLN A 92 13.48 4.17 -8.96
C GLN A 92 13.51 4.53 -7.47
N ILE A 93 14.60 4.23 -6.77
CA ILE A 93 14.78 4.59 -5.36
C ILE A 93 14.81 6.11 -5.21
N SER A 94 15.60 6.80 -6.05
CA SER A 94 15.72 8.27 -6.05
C SER A 94 14.37 8.94 -6.35
N GLN A 95 13.61 8.44 -7.32
CA GLN A 95 12.27 8.95 -7.62
C GLN A 95 11.31 8.79 -6.43
N ARG A 96 11.32 7.61 -5.78
CA ARG A 96 10.49 7.37 -4.59
C ARG A 96 10.86 8.29 -3.42
N GLN A 97 12.14 8.60 -3.24
CA GLN A 97 12.59 9.56 -2.22
C GLN A 97 12.14 10.97 -2.55
N ALA A 98 12.33 11.41 -3.80
CA ALA A 98 11.87 12.72 -4.25
C ALA A 98 10.34 12.90 -4.18
N ASP A 99 9.57 11.84 -4.49
CA ASP A 99 8.12 11.87 -4.34
C ASP A 99 7.71 12.00 -2.87
N LYS A 100 8.42 11.30 -1.99
CA LYS A 100 8.20 11.35 -0.54
C LYS A 100 8.48 12.74 0.03
N GLU A 101 9.59 13.35 -0.40
CA GLU A 101 9.95 14.72 0.03
C GLU A 101 8.95 15.75 -0.50
N ARG A 102 8.54 15.65 -1.77
CA ARG A 102 7.51 16.53 -2.36
C ARG A 102 6.18 16.43 -1.61
N GLU A 103 5.76 15.21 -1.26
CA GLU A 103 4.52 15.01 -0.51
C GLU A 103 4.61 15.58 0.91
N LEU A 104 5.75 15.39 1.61
CA LEU A 104 5.96 15.98 2.92
C LEU A 104 5.95 17.51 2.88
N LEU A 105 6.56 18.12 1.86
CA LEU A 105 6.53 19.57 1.67
C LEU A 105 5.10 20.05 1.42
N ARG A 106 4.36 19.40 0.53
CA ARG A 106 2.95 19.67 0.27
C ARG A 106 2.09 19.57 1.54
N LEU A 107 2.29 18.54 2.36
CA LEU A 107 1.59 18.39 3.64
C LEU A 107 1.86 19.55 4.59
N LYS A 108 3.11 20.02 4.62
CA LYS A 108 3.50 21.17 5.44
C LYS A 108 2.84 22.48 4.97
N GLU A 109 2.79 22.73 3.67
CA GLU A 109 2.10 23.89 3.09
C GLU A 109 0.59 23.85 3.38
N LEU A 110 -0.05 22.69 3.21
CA LEU A 110 -1.47 22.52 3.47
C LEU A 110 -1.82 22.71 4.96
N SER A 111 -0.95 22.29 5.88
CA SER A 111 -1.17 22.46 7.32
C SER A 111 -1.23 23.94 7.76
N GLN A 112 -0.56 24.84 7.03
CA GLN A 112 -0.62 26.28 7.30
C GLN A 112 -1.97 26.91 6.97
N TYR A 113 -2.69 26.37 5.98
CA TYR A 113 -3.96 26.93 5.50
C TYR A 113 -5.19 26.40 6.26
N TRP A 114 -5.17 25.13 6.65
CA TRP A 114 -6.31 24.43 7.27
C TRP A 114 -5.88 23.75 8.57
N GLY A 115 -5.59 24.57 9.59
CA GLY A 115 -5.26 24.02 10.90
C GLY A 115 -6.40 23.23 11.53
N TYR A 116 -6.05 22.41 12.53
CA TYR A 116 -6.95 21.62 13.36
C TYR A 116 -8.26 22.33 13.72
N GLY A 117 -8.18 23.58 14.20
CA GLY A 117 -9.36 24.31 14.68
C GLY A 117 -10.42 24.56 13.59
N ARG A 118 -10.02 24.66 12.32
CA ARG A 118 -10.95 24.86 11.22
C ARG A 118 -11.66 23.55 10.86
N ILE A 119 -10.94 22.46 10.78
CA ILE A 119 -11.53 21.12 10.55
C ILE A 119 -12.45 20.73 11.69
N TYR A 120 -12.03 20.95 12.93
CA TYR A 120 -12.84 20.69 14.10
C TYR A 120 -14.18 21.47 14.09
N LYS A 121 -14.12 22.77 13.79
CA LYS A 121 -15.33 23.61 13.65
C LYS A 121 -16.24 23.11 12.51
N LEU A 122 -15.68 22.70 11.40
CA LEU A 122 -16.43 22.13 10.29
C LEU A 122 -17.16 20.84 10.72
N ILE A 123 -16.46 19.90 11.35
CA ILE A 123 -17.07 18.66 11.84
C ILE A 123 -18.19 18.97 12.83
N LYS A 124 -17.98 19.90 13.76
CA LYS A 124 -19.00 20.31 14.74
C LYS A 124 -20.21 20.95 14.08
N TYR A 125 -19.99 21.83 13.10
CA TYR A 125 -21.03 22.47 12.32
C TYR A 125 -21.84 21.43 11.53
N ASN A 126 -21.19 20.54 10.79
CA ASN A 126 -21.83 19.52 9.98
C ASN A 126 -22.58 18.48 10.82
N SER A 127 -22.05 18.11 11.99
CA SER A 127 -22.74 17.23 12.91
C SER A 127 -24.13 17.77 13.28
N PHE A 128 -24.23 19.06 13.55
CA PHE A 128 -25.49 19.70 13.89
C PHE A 128 -26.38 19.97 12.66
N HIS A 129 -25.81 20.60 11.61
CA HIS A 129 -26.62 21.08 10.49
C HIS A 129 -27.00 20.02 9.47
N LEU A 130 -26.15 19.00 9.24
CA LEU A 130 -26.44 17.94 8.27
C LEU A 130 -27.11 16.74 8.92
N PHE A 131 -26.81 16.47 10.19
CA PHE A 131 -27.28 15.26 10.86
C PHE A 131 -28.17 15.52 12.07
N GLY A 132 -28.41 16.80 12.45
CA GLY A 132 -29.23 17.17 13.60
C GLY A 132 -28.66 16.70 14.95
N LYS A 133 -27.35 16.41 15.03
CA LYS A 133 -26.69 15.85 16.21
C LYS A 133 -25.64 16.77 16.76
N VAL A 134 -25.63 16.96 18.07
CA VAL A 134 -24.51 17.61 18.73
C VAL A 134 -23.31 16.68 18.71
N LEU A 135 -22.13 17.22 18.30
CA LEU A 135 -20.90 16.44 18.31
C LEU A 135 -20.59 16.05 19.77
N ASP A 136 -20.42 14.76 19.98
CA ASP A 136 -20.05 14.24 21.29
C ASP A 136 -18.54 14.40 21.52
N GLU A 137 -18.18 15.21 22.48
CA GLU A 137 -16.80 15.57 22.85
C GLU A 137 -16.34 14.83 24.13
N THR A 138 -16.89 13.63 24.36
CA THR A 138 -16.49 12.78 25.49
C THR A 138 -15.08 12.24 25.36
N GLN A 139 -14.54 11.72 26.46
CA GLN A 139 -13.21 11.09 26.46
C GLN A 139 -13.11 9.92 25.48
N ASP A 140 -14.22 9.24 25.23
CA ASP A 140 -14.27 8.11 24.28
C ASP A 140 -14.10 8.54 22.82
N ASN A 141 -14.57 9.75 22.48
CA ASN A 141 -14.54 10.27 21.11
C ASN A 141 -13.36 11.16 20.80
N MET A 142 -12.88 11.88 21.79
CA MET A 142 -11.85 12.90 21.58
C MET A 142 -10.58 12.36 20.92
N PRO A 143 -10.10 11.13 21.21
CA PRO A 143 -8.93 10.59 20.52
C PRO A 143 -9.14 10.45 19.01
N ALA A 144 -10.28 9.89 18.58
CA ALA A 144 -10.61 9.70 17.17
C ALA A 144 -10.91 11.04 16.47
N LEU A 145 -11.62 11.96 17.13
CA LEU A 145 -11.87 13.30 16.61
C LEU A 145 -10.57 14.09 16.41
N LYS A 146 -9.67 14.08 17.39
CA LYS A 146 -8.36 14.71 17.27
C LYS A 146 -7.53 14.10 16.15
N ALA A 147 -7.46 12.75 16.08
CA ALA A 147 -6.73 12.06 15.05
C ALA A 147 -7.27 12.41 13.65
N LEU A 148 -8.58 12.40 13.45
CA LEU A 148 -9.20 12.79 12.19
C LEU A 148 -8.91 14.24 11.82
N CYS A 149 -9.06 15.18 12.78
CA CYS A 149 -8.79 16.58 12.54
C CYS A 149 -7.32 16.84 12.18
N PHE A 150 -6.36 16.25 12.89
CA PHE A 150 -4.94 16.39 12.58
C PHE A 150 -4.60 15.73 11.23
N PHE A 151 -5.17 14.57 10.96
CA PHE A 151 -4.99 13.86 9.69
C PHE A 151 -5.47 14.70 8.49
N LEU A 152 -6.68 15.25 8.56
CA LEU A 152 -7.25 16.08 7.50
C LEU A 152 -6.56 17.45 7.38
N ALA A 153 -6.20 18.06 8.50
CA ALA A 153 -5.46 19.32 8.54
C ALA A 153 -3.99 19.18 8.12
N ARG A 154 -3.48 17.96 7.96
CA ARG A 154 -2.06 17.67 7.73
C ARG A 154 -1.16 18.29 8.82
N ASP A 155 -1.67 18.35 10.03
CA ASP A 155 -1.05 19.01 11.18
C ASP A 155 0.11 18.17 11.74
N ASP A 156 1.22 18.83 12.10
CA ASP A 156 2.40 18.14 12.64
C ASP A 156 2.11 17.45 13.98
N ARG A 157 1.10 17.92 14.73
CA ARG A 157 0.64 17.30 15.97
C ARG A 157 0.10 15.88 15.79
N PHE A 158 -0.21 15.48 14.56
CA PHE A 158 -0.50 14.09 14.26
C PHE A 158 0.67 13.17 14.63
N ALA A 159 1.89 13.64 14.42
CA ALA A 159 3.10 12.91 14.81
C ALA A 159 3.57 13.24 16.22
N THR A 160 3.59 14.53 16.61
CA THR A 160 4.18 14.96 17.89
C THR A 160 3.33 14.59 19.09
N ASP A 161 2.00 14.74 18.98
CA ASP A 161 1.08 14.54 20.10
C ASP A 161 0.49 13.12 20.14
N LEU A 162 0.27 12.51 18.97
CA LEU A 162 -0.34 11.18 18.85
C LEU A 162 0.69 10.07 18.57
N GLY A 163 1.92 10.40 18.21
CA GLY A 163 2.95 9.45 17.82
C GLY A 163 2.64 8.72 16.49
N PHE A 164 1.80 9.31 15.63
CA PHE A 164 1.35 8.71 14.38
C PHE A 164 2.27 9.06 13.20
N ASP A 165 2.42 8.14 12.27
CA ASP A 165 3.17 8.38 11.03
C ASP A 165 2.31 9.16 10.03
N ARG A 166 2.78 10.32 9.60
CA ARG A 166 2.09 11.22 8.64
C ARG A 166 1.93 10.65 7.23
N LEU A 167 2.67 9.61 6.90
CA LEU A 167 2.59 8.94 5.60
C LEU A 167 1.62 7.77 5.61
N LYS A 168 1.19 7.33 6.80
CA LYS A 168 0.19 6.27 6.95
C LYS A 168 -1.22 6.83 6.82
N GLY A 169 -2.15 5.95 6.40
CA GLY A 169 -3.58 6.19 6.45
C GLY A 169 -4.12 6.20 7.87
N LEU A 170 -5.41 6.40 8.01
CA LEU A 170 -6.11 6.39 9.29
C LEU A 170 -7.12 5.24 9.33
N LEU A 171 -6.98 4.35 10.31
CA LEU A 171 -7.93 3.29 10.63
C LEU A 171 -8.67 3.63 11.93
N ILE A 172 -9.96 3.93 11.84
CA ILE A 172 -10.83 4.20 12.98
C ILE A 172 -11.59 2.90 13.30
N ARG A 173 -11.32 2.35 14.46
CA ARG A 173 -11.87 1.06 14.90
C ARG A 173 -12.76 1.23 16.13
N GLY A 174 -13.82 0.44 16.24
CA GLY A 174 -14.67 0.46 17.44
C GLY A 174 -15.98 -0.27 17.23
N PRO A 175 -16.75 -0.52 18.31
CA PRO A 175 -18.03 -1.20 18.24
C PRO A 175 -19.04 -0.52 17.33
N THR A 176 -20.08 -1.26 16.94
CA THR A 176 -21.20 -0.72 16.16
C THR A 176 -21.92 0.37 16.96
N GLY A 177 -22.36 1.43 16.29
CA GLY A 177 -23.13 2.52 16.92
C GLY A 177 -22.30 3.58 17.63
N THR A 178 -20.98 3.45 17.75
CA THR A 178 -20.12 4.46 18.41
C THR A 178 -19.94 5.76 17.62
N GLY A 179 -20.40 5.81 16.35
CA GLY A 179 -20.38 7.02 15.53
C GLY A 179 -19.18 7.17 14.59
N LYS A 180 -18.44 6.10 14.26
CA LYS A 180 -17.32 6.11 13.32
C LYS A 180 -17.66 6.74 11.98
N THR A 181 -18.68 6.20 11.30
CA THR A 181 -19.20 6.70 10.03
C THR A 181 -19.64 8.16 10.14
N HIS A 182 -20.38 8.50 11.19
CA HIS A 182 -20.85 9.87 11.43
C HIS A 182 -19.69 10.86 11.53
N LEU A 183 -18.62 10.51 12.27
CA LEU A 183 -17.47 11.35 12.47
C LEU A 183 -16.76 11.68 11.15
N VAL A 184 -16.55 10.68 10.28
CA VAL A 184 -15.87 10.90 8.99
C VAL A 184 -16.79 11.65 8.02
N ARG A 185 -18.08 11.32 7.95
CA ARG A 185 -19.05 11.99 7.09
C ARG A 185 -19.23 13.47 7.42
N CYS A 186 -19.12 13.85 8.68
CA CYS A 186 -19.09 15.28 9.05
C CYS A 186 -17.91 16.05 8.46
N ALA A 187 -16.87 15.36 7.99
CA ALA A 187 -15.69 15.96 7.39
C ALA A 187 -15.65 15.84 5.85
N GLU A 188 -16.66 15.25 5.19
CA GLU A 188 -16.65 14.99 3.74
C GLU A 188 -16.43 16.25 2.90
N ASP A 189 -17.17 17.33 3.22
CA ASP A 189 -17.13 18.58 2.46
C ASP A 189 -16.04 19.55 2.95
N ASN A 190 -14.92 19.02 3.45
CA ASN A 190 -13.80 19.87 3.72
C ASN A 190 -13.17 20.35 2.41
N GLY A 191 -13.13 21.67 2.20
CA GLY A 191 -12.62 22.24 0.95
C GLY A 191 -11.13 22.02 0.66
N LEU A 192 -10.42 21.37 1.58
CA LEU A 192 -8.99 21.07 1.46
C LEU A 192 -8.71 19.73 0.79
N ASN A 193 -9.33 18.69 1.31
CA ASN A 193 -9.14 17.32 0.90
C ASN A 193 -10.53 16.66 0.79
N PRO A 194 -11.26 16.83 -0.32
CA PRO A 194 -12.56 16.21 -0.47
C PRO A 194 -12.45 14.70 -0.30
N ILE A 195 -13.39 14.13 0.48
CA ILE A 195 -13.42 12.72 0.79
C ILE A 195 -14.35 12.02 -0.22
N LEU A 196 -13.86 10.97 -0.84
CA LEU A 196 -14.66 10.03 -1.60
C LEU A 196 -15.07 8.90 -0.68
N THR A 197 -16.31 8.92 -0.20
CA THR A 197 -16.87 7.88 0.66
C THR A 197 -17.37 6.73 -0.18
N LEU A 198 -16.97 5.53 0.17
CA LEU A 198 -17.36 4.27 -0.43
C LEU A 198 -17.73 3.30 0.68
N SER A 199 -18.99 2.92 0.77
CA SER A 199 -19.39 1.82 1.65
C SER A 199 -19.01 0.47 1.02
N MET A 200 -18.74 -0.52 1.86
CA MET A 200 -18.47 -1.87 1.34
C MET A 200 -19.69 -2.44 0.61
N LEU A 201 -20.91 -2.01 0.97
CA LEU A 201 -22.14 -2.38 0.27
C LEU A 201 -22.18 -1.81 -1.16
N GLU A 202 -21.93 -0.51 -1.33
CA GLU A 202 -21.88 0.12 -2.67
C GLU A 202 -20.80 -0.47 -3.58
N ILE A 203 -19.66 -0.86 -3.00
CA ILE A 203 -18.60 -1.56 -3.73
C ILE A 203 -19.09 -2.94 -4.16
N THR A 204 -19.83 -3.62 -3.28
CA THR A 204 -20.44 -4.93 -3.57
C THR A 204 -21.33 -4.83 -4.79
N ASP A 205 -22.31 -3.91 -4.76
CA ASP A 205 -23.28 -3.73 -5.83
C ASP A 205 -22.56 -3.47 -7.17
N LYS A 206 -21.56 -2.58 -7.18
CA LYS A 206 -20.77 -2.28 -8.39
C LYS A 206 -19.93 -3.44 -8.90
N VAL A 207 -19.36 -4.24 -7.99
CA VAL A 207 -18.60 -5.44 -8.38
C VAL A 207 -19.52 -6.52 -8.94
N GLU A 208 -20.76 -6.60 -8.44
CA GLU A 208 -21.77 -7.52 -8.96
C GLU A 208 -22.27 -7.11 -10.34
N GLU A 209 -22.51 -5.82 -10.57
CA GLU A 209 -22.99 -5.28 -11.83
C GLU A 209 -21.92 -5.34 -12.93
N ASP A 210 -20.69 -4.88 -12.63
CA ASP A 210 -19.62 -4.62 -13.60
C ASP A 210 -18.51 -5.68 -13.60
N GLY A 211 -18.58 -6.69 -12.70
CA GLY A 211 -17.53 -7.69 -12.51
C GLY A 211 -16.23 -7.15 -11.89
N SER A 212 -16.08 -5.84 -11.76
CA SER A 212 -14.94 -5.20 -11.09
C SER A 212 -15.24 -3.74 -10.76
N TYR A 213 -14.68 -3.25 -9.65
CA TYR A 213 -14.72 -1.82 -9.32
C TYR A 213 -13.30 -1.27 -9.17
N LYS A 214 -13.00 -0.19 -9.89
CA LYS A 214 -11.70 0.48 -9.86
C LYS A 214 -11.85 1.83 -9.17
N ILE A 215 -11.07 2.05 -8.11
CA ILE A 215 -10.93 3.37 -7.50
C ILE A 215 -9.77 4.08 -8.19
N ASP A 216 -9.99 5.35 -8.59
CA ASP A 216 -8.91 6.21 -9.03
C ASP A 216 -8.02 6.58 -7.83
N MET A 217 -6.85 5.95 -7.78
CA MET A 217 -5.85 6.15 -6.72
C MET A 217 -4.93 7.34 -6.99
N ASP A 218 -5.00 7.94 -8.18
CA ASP A 218 -4.15 9.07 -8.58
C ASP A 218 -4.87 10.42 -8.33
N GLY A 219 -6.12 10.35 -7.89
CA GLY A 219 -6.95 11.49 -7.56
C GLY A 219 -6.45 12.27 -6.33
N LYS A 220 -6.79 13.55 -6.28
CA LYS A 220 -6.49 14.45 -5.14
C LYS A 220 -7.47 14.26 -3.97
N LYS A 221 -8.27 13.19 -3.96
CA LYS A 221 -9.29 12.94 -2.94
C LYS A 221 -8.80 11.95 -1.90
N ILE A 222 -9.27 12.13 -0.67
CA ILE A 222 -9.15 11.09 0.35
C ILE A 222 -10.17 10.00 0.04
N ILE A 223 -9.74 8.75 0.03
CA ILE A 223 -10.60 7.60 -0.12
C ILE A 223 -11.02 7.14 1.27
N TYR A 224 -12.30 7.11 1.51
CA TYR A 224 -12.87 6.58 2.75
C TYR A 224 -13.63 5.29 2.47
N LEU A 225 -13.15 4.20 3.06
CA LEU A 225 -13.84 2.90 3.03
C LEU A 225 -14.60 2.72 4.34
N ASP A 226 -15.92 2.74 4.24
CA ASP A 226 -16.81 2.63 5.40
C ASP A 226 -17.19 1.19 5.72
N ASP A 227 -17.18 0.87 7.01
CA ASP A 227 -17.60 -0.41 7.58
C ASP A 227 -16.93 -1.66 6.98
N VAL A 228 -15.60 -1.58 6.78
CA VAL A 228 -14.80 -2.72 6.30
C VAL A 228 -14.91 -3.90 7.25
N GLY A 229 -15.24 -5.08 6.72
CA GLY A 229 -15.40 -6.33 7.46
C GLY A 229 -16.81 -6.60 7.97
N THR A 230 -17.81 -5.83 7.50
CA THR A 230 -19.23 -6.06 7.81
C THR A 230 -19.96 -6.87 6.75
N GLU A 231 -19.27 -7.23 5.66
CA GLU A 231 -19.84 -8.03 4.58
C GLU A 231 -20.26 -9.41 5.09
N GLU A 232 -21.56 -9.68 5.08
CA GLU A 232 -22.12 -10.95 5.58
C GLU A 232 -21.80 -12.14 4.67
N ALA A 233 -21.68 -13.32 5.28
CA ALA A 233 -21.27 -14.56 4.62
C ALA A 233 -22.32 -15.13 3.65
N GLU A 234 -23.52 -14.57 3.58
CA GLU A 234 -24.66 -15.15 2.87
C GLU A 234 -24.81 -14.68 1.40
N VAL A 235 -24.04 -13.69 0.97
CA VAL A 235 -24.11 -13.20 -0.41
C VAL A 235 -23.32 -14.11 -1.33
N LYS A 236 -23.94 -14.59 -2.41
CA LYS A 236 -23.32 -15.49 -3.43
C LYS A 236 -21.98 -14.97 -4.00
N HIS A 237 -21.70 -13.67 -3.86
CA HIS A 237 -20.51 -12.97 -4.37
C HIS A 237 -19.50 -12.58 -3.27
N PHE A 238 -19.68 -13.03 -2.03
CA PHE A 238 -18.82 -12.72 -0.90
C PHE A 238 -17.31 -12.97 -1.17
N GLY A 239 -16.98 -14.05 -1.88
CA GLY A 239 -15.61 -14.33 -2.30
C GLY A 239 -15.00 -13.25 -3.20
N THR A 240 -15.80 -12.63 -4.06
CA THR A 240 -15.38 -11.58 -5.00
C THR A 240 -15.09 -10.27 -4.28
N ILE A 241 -15.89 -9.91 -3.28
CA ILE A 241 -15.72 -8.67 -2.50
C ILE A 241 -14.51 -8.76 -1.58
N LYS A 242 -14.35 -9.87 -0.89
CA LYS A 242 -13.12 -10.13 -0.12
C LYS A 242 -11.88 -10.05 -0.99
N LEU A 243 -11.96 -10.58 -2.21
CA LEU A 243 -10.89 -10.52 -3.18
C LEU A 243 -10.65 -9.07 -3.65
N TRP A 244 -11.71 -8.27 -3.83
CA TRP A 244 -11.59 -6.87 -4.17
C TRP A 244 -10.82 -6.09 -3.09
N PHE A 245 -11.22 -6.20 -1.82
CA PHE A 245 -10.54 -5.52 -0.71
C PHE A 245 -9.09 -5.99 -0.55
N LYS A 246 -8.84 -7.30 -0.63
CA LYS A 246 -7.46 -7.84 -0.65
C LYS A 246 -6.63 -7.20 -1.77
N ASN A 247 -7.17 -7.16 -2.98
CA ASN A 247 -6.50 -6.57 -4.13
C ASN A 247 -6.29 -5.07 -3.96
N PHE A 248 -7.24 -4.36 -3.35
CA PHE A 248 -7.10 -2.94 -3.02
C PHE A 248 -5.92 -2.71 -2.07
N ILE A 249 -5.85 -3.42 -0.96
CA ILE A 249 -4.74 -3.32 0.00
C ILE A 249 -3.41 -3.73 -0.65
N GLU A 250 -3.38 -4.83 -1.40
CA GLU A 250 -2.19 -5.31 -2.10
C GLU A 250 -1.64 -4.28 -3.10
N LYS A 251 -2.50 -3.73 -3.94
CA LYS A 251 -2.13 -2.72 -4.95
C LYS A 251 -1.68 -1.43 -4.29
N SER A 252 -2.38 -0.97 -3.26
CA SER A 252 -2.00 0.22 -2.50
C SER A 252 -0.62 0.05 -1.86
N TYR A 253 -0.36 -1.10 -1.25
CA TYR A 253 0.92 -1.43 -0.63
C TYR A 253 2.07 -1.46 -1.65
N LEU A 254 1.83 -2.03 -2.84
CA LEU A 254 2.84 -2.13 -3.89
C LEU A 254 3.10 -0.80 -4.62
N LYS A 255 2.05 0.02 -4.79
CA LYS A 255 2.12 1.25 -5.58
C LYS A 255 2.83 2.38 -4.84
N SER A 256 2.62 2.49 -3.53
CA SER A 256 3.10 3.64 -2.75
C SER A 256 3.51 3.21 -1.34
N LYS A 257 4.42 4.00 -0.72
CA LYS A 257 4.67 3.95 0.73
C LYS A 257 4.00 5.13 1.45
N CYS A 258 3.09 5.82 0.78
CA CYS A 258 2.35 6.95 1.31
C CYS A 258 0.86 6.64 1.22
N TYR A 259 0.24 6.38 2.37
CA TYR A 259 -1.16 5.96 2.49
C TYR A 259 -2.05 7.03 3.12
N ASN A 260 -1.51 8.24 3.33
CA ASN A 260 -2.17 9.36 4.00
C ASN A 260 -3.40 9.94 3.26
N HIS A 261 -3.82 9.29 2.20
CA HIS A 261 -5.04 9.57 1.46
C HIS A 261 -6.13 8.49 1.65
N ILE A 262 -5.93 7.57 2.61
CA ILE A 262 -6.89 6.48 2.85
C ILE A 262 -7.36 6.55 4.31
N ILE A 263 -8.68 6.56 4.49
CA ILE A 263 -9.36 6.38 5.77
C ILE A 263 -10.17 5.08 5.70
N ILE A 264 -10.14 4.31 6.77
CA ILE A 264 -10.94 3.09 6.90
C ILE A 264 -11.67 3.12 8.24
N THR A 265 -12.95 2.75 8.26
CA THR A 265 -13.67 2.40 9.49
C THR A 265 -13.95 0.91 9.54
N THR A 266 -13.91 0.33 10.72
CA THR A 266 -14.22 -1.09 10.93
C THR A 266 -14.72 -1.35 12.35
N ASN A 267 -15.56 -2.38 12.49
CA ASN A 267 -15.97 -2.92 13.79
C ASN A 267 -15.02 -4.03 14.28
N LEU A 268 -14.11 -4.49 13.41
CA LEU A 268 -13.22 -5.61 13.70
C LEU A 268 -11.91 -5.12 14.35
N ASN A 269 -11.41 -5.89 15.29
CA ASN A 269 -10.03 -5.79 15.73
C ASN A 269 -9.10 -6.48 14.71
N PHE A 270 -7.77 -6.39 14.91
CA PHE A 270 -6.83 -7.00 13.97
C PHE A 270 -6.95 -8.52 13.87
N LYS A 271 -7.37 -9.20 14.94
CA LYS A 271 -7.65 -10.64 14.89
C LYS A 271 -8.86 -10.92 13.99
N GLY A 272 -9.93 -10.14 14.15
CA GLY A 272 -11.10 -10.21 13.26
C GLY A 272 -10.76 -9.92 11.80
N LEU A 273 -9.93 -8.91 11.54
CA LEU A 273 -9.45 -8.60 10.17
C LEU A 273 -8.60 -9.75 9.60
N GLU A 274 -7.78 -10.39 10.43
CA GLU A 274 -6.99 -11.55 10.06
C GLU A 274 -7.86 -12.75 9.72
N ASP A 275 -8.84 -13.03 10.56
CA ASP A 275 -9.80 -14.13 10.34
C ASP A 275 -10.67 -13.87 9.10
N HIS A 276 -11.00 -12.60 8.82
CA HIS A 276 -11.88 -12.22 7.71
C HIS A 276 -11.13 -12.13 6.36
N TYR A 277 -9.96 -11.47 6.31
CA TYR A 277 -9.21 -11.21 5.07
C TYR A 277 -7.91 -11.99 4.94
N GLY A 278 -7.46 -12.64 6.02
CA GLY A 278 -6.21 -13.41 6.08
C GLY A 278 -5.04 -12.61 6.66
N VAL A 279 -4.06 -13.35 7.19
CA VAL A 279 -2.87 -12.86 7.90
C VAL A 279 -2.11 -11.78 7.11
N ARG A 280 -1.94 -12.01 5.81
CA ARG A 280 -1.16 -11.10 4.94
C ARG A 280 -1.80 -9.72 4.81
N VAL A 281 -3.12 -9.64 4.65
CA VAL A 281 -3.84 -8.36 4.54
C VAL A 281 -3.80 -7.63 5.87
N ALA A 282 -4.09 -8.33 6.98
CA ALA A 282 -4.04 -7.75 8.32
C ALA A 282 -2.64 -7.22 8.68
N SER A 283 -1.57 -7.94 8.30
CA SER A 283 -0.18 -7.49 8.50
C SER A 283 0.10 -6.19 7.73
N ARG A 284 -0.31 -6.10 6.46
CA ARG A 284 -0.15 -4.88 5.66
C ARG A 284 -0.96 -3.72 6.20
N MET A 285 -2.18 -3.96 6.67
CA MET A 285 -2.98 -2.91 7.30
C MET A 285 -2.31 -2.34 8.54
N ARG A 286 -1.62 -3.14 9.37
CA ARG A 286 -0.83 -2.63 10.51
C ARG A 286 0.31 -1.71 10.06
N GLU A 287 0.94 -2.02 8.93
CA GLU A 287 2.02 -1.21 8.38
C GLU A 287 1.50 0.07 7.70
N MET A 288 0.37 -0.02 7.01
CA MET A 288 -0.19 1.06 6.20
C MET A 288 -0.96 2.11 6.98
N PHE A 289 -1.51 1.77 8.15
CA PHE A 289 -2.45 2.63 8.87
C PHE A 289 -2.00 2.94 10.29
N ASN A 290 -2.26 4.19 10.72
CA ASN A 290 -2.34 4.56 12.13
C ASN A 290 -3.70 4.14 12.64
N VAL A 291 -3.74 3.55 13.81
CA VAL A 291 -4.98 3.01 14.39
C VAL A 291 -5.44 3.87 15.54
N VAL A 292 -6.71 4.25 15.52
CA VAL A 292 -7.36 4.92 16.64
C VAL A 292 -8.65 4.20 16.98
N ASP A 293 -8.85 3.96 18.26
CA ASP A 293 -10.07 3.33 18.77
C ASP A 293 -11.12 4.40 19.10
N LEU A 294 -12.32 4.22 18.60
CA LEU A 294 -13.51 4.96 18.98
C LEU A 294 -14.32 4.07 19.90
N THR A 295 -14.24 4.32 21.20
CA THR A 295 -14.92 3.56 22.23
C THR A 295 -16.28 4.18 22.58
N GLY A 296 -16.99 3.62 23.56
CA GLY A 296 -18.28 4.12 24.04
C GLY A 296 -19.45 3.24 23.66
N GLU A 297 -20.63 3.64 24.15
CA GLU A 297 -21.87 2.92 23.96
C GLU A 297 -22.51 3.17 22.58
N ASP A 298 -23.42 2.29 22.19
CA ASP A 298 -24.22 2.46 20.97
C ASP A 298 -25.18 3.66 21.11
N ARG A 299 -24.84 4.75 20.43
CA ARG A 299 -25.58 6.03 20.45
C ARG A 299 -26.94 5.99 19.78
N ARG A 300 -27.24 4.93 19.04
CA ARG A 300 -28.57 4.70 18.45
C ARG A 300 -29.58 4.34 19.53
N LYS A 301 -29.12 3.88 20.70
CA LYS A 301 -29.95 3.50 21.88
C LYS A 301 -30.14 4.64 22.86
N GLN A 302 -29.39 5.73 22.74
CA GLN A 302 -29.58 6.92 23.56
C GLN A 302 -30.69 7.76 22.92
N LYS A 303 -31.89 7.75 23.55
CA LYS A 303 -33.03 8.59 23.17
C LYS A 303 -32.97 9.92 23.88
#